data_31a49bc818bc6237ed3bc0de4954696e
#
_entry.id   31a49bc818bc6237ed3bc0de4954696e
#
_cell.length_a   1.000
_cell.length_b   1.000
_cell.length_c   1.000
_cell.angle_alpha   90.00
_cell.angle_beta   90.00
_cell.angle_gamma   90.00
#
_symmetry.space_group_name_H-M   'P 1'
#
loop_
_entity.id
_entity.type
_entity.pdbx_description
1 polymer ?
#
loop_
_entity_poly.entity_id
_entity_poly.type
_entity_poly.pdbx_seq_one_letter_code
_entity_poly.pdbx_strand_id
1 'polypeptide(L)'
;MLAACASQGSGRSGNAKVPQPAKAVDLDRYMGRWYELARYENRFERGCEAVSADYAIRGDGLVSVVNACREGGLSGPFRSSEGRAKIVPDSGNAKLKVSFFGPFYIGDYWVLDRADDYTWSIVGEPGGRYLWILTRDAKPSADERKALFERARSLGYDVTMLRETQHE
;
A
#
# COMPACT_ATOMS: atom_id res chain seq x y z
N MET A 1 -6.79 5.34 -0.75
CA MET A 1 -6.32 5.97 -1.97
C MET A 1 -4.85 5.71 -2.18
N LEU A 2 -4.55 4.49 -2.55
CA LEU A 2 -3.21 4.06 -2.96
C LEU A 2 -2.94 4.55 -4.39
N ALA A 3 -3.28 5.78 -4.69
CA ALA A 3 -2.92 6.40 -5.94
C ALA A 3 -1.50 6.92 -5.78
N ALA A 4 -0.55 6.10 -6.00
CA ALA A 4 0.79 6.55 -6.22
C ALA A 4 0.84 7.36 -7.53
N CYS A 5 0.43 8.60 -7.49
CA CYS A 5 0.90 9.55 -8.47
C CYS A 5 2.36 9.84 -8.11
N ALA A 6 3.25 9.05 -8.62
CA ALA A 6 4.69 9.26 -8.51
C ALA A 6 5.14 10.41 -9.42
N SER A 7 4.45 11.53 -9.37
CA SER A 7 4.88 12.74 -10.05
C SER A 7 4.99 13.87 -9.05
N GLN A 8 6.23 14.18 -8.68
CA GLN A 8 6.66 15.48 -8.16
C GLN A 8 5.86 16.04 -6.96
N GLY A 9 5.67 15.23 -5.92
CA GLY A 9 5.33 15.77 -4.62
C GLY A 9 6.62 16.05 -3.84
N SER A 10 6.75 17.23 -3.31
CA SER A 10 7.85 17.69 -2.45
C SER A 10 7.92 16.94 -1.09
N GLY A 11 7.50 15.68 -1.06
CA GLY A 11 7.56 14.85 0.13
C GLY A 11 8.99 14.42 0.44
N ARG A 12 9.33 14.41 1.74
CA ARG A 12 10.59 13.87 2.21
C ARG A 12 10.69 12.38 1.87
N SER A 13 11.82 11.96 1.28
CA SER A 13 12.10 10.53 1.10
C SER A 13 12.52 9.93 2.44
N GLY A 14 11.86 8.86 2.84
CA GLY A 14 12.21 8.09 4.03
C GLY A 14 13.14 6.91 3.74
N ASN A 15 13.46 6.67 2.48
CA ASN A 15 14.44 5.67 2.06
C ASN A 15 15.17 6.14 0.80
N ALA A 16 16.47 6.38 0.93
CA ALA A 16 17.32 6.79 -0.19
C ALA A 16 17.61 5.66 -1.18
N LYS A 17 17.46 4.41 -0.74
CA LYS A 17 17.70 3.20 -1.53
C LYS A 17 16.49 2.27 -1.41
N VAL A 18 15.48 2.51 -2.21
CA VAL A 18 14.29 1.66 -2.21
C VAL A 18 14.67 0.24 -2.57
N PRO A 19 14.39 -0.74 -1.71
CA PRO A 19 14.73 -2.13 -1.96
C PRO A 19 13.93 -2.69 -3.12
N GLN A 20 14.51 -3.64 -3.84
CA GLN A 20 13.75 -4.44 -4.79
C GLN A 20 12.85 -5.43 -4.03
N PRO A 21 11.71 -5.85 -4.63
CA PRO A 21 10.85 -6.86 -4.02
C PRO A 21 11.64 -8.10 -3.59
N ALA A 22 11.45 -8.51 -2.34
CA ALA A 22 12.18 -9.63 -1.77
C ALA A 22 11.65 -11.00 -2.24
N LYS A 23 10.38 -11.04 -2.66
CA LYS A 23 9.67 -12.28 -3.01
C LYS A 23 8.75 -12.07 -4.19
N ALA A 24 8.55 -13.12 -4.98
CA ALA A 24 7.46 -13.15 -5.94
C ALA A 24 6.10 -13.12 -5.23
N VAL A 25 5.08 -12.68 -5.92
CA VAL A 25 3.69 -12.56 -5.41
C VAL A 25 2.79 -13.52 -6.19
N ASP A 26 2.11 -14.39 -5.47
CA ASP A 26 0.96 -15.12 -5.97
C ASP A 26 -0.24 -14.17 -5.94
N LEU A 27 -0.69 -13.74 -7.13
CA LEU A 27 -1.77 -12.76 -7.26
C LEU A 27 -3.07 -13.24 -6.66
N ASP A 28 -3.42 -14.52 -6.81
CA ASP A 28 -4.66 -15.06 -6.26
C ASP A 28 -4.67 -14.97 -4.74
N ARG A 29 -3.54 -15.25 -4.10
CA ARG A 29 -3.40 -15.13 -2.65
C ARG A 29 -3.32 -13.68 -2.17
N TYR A 30 -2.87 -12.77 -3.03
CA TYR A 30 -2.76 -11.35 -2.70
C TYR A 30 -4.10 -10.62 -2.78
N MET A 31 -5.07 -11.15 -3.53
CA MET A 31 -6.39 -10.53 -3.71
C MET A 31 -7.19 -10.47 -2.40
N GLY A 32 -8.32 -9.79 -2.46
CA GLY A 32 -9.20 -9.57 -1.31
C GLY A 32 -8.89 -8.30 -0.54
N ARG A 33 -9.36 -8.24 0.69
CA ARG A 33 -9.23 -7.04 1.53
C ARG A 33 -7.94 -7.00 2.30
N TRP A 34 -7.34 -5.80 2.29
CA TRP A 34 -6.25 -5.39 3.13
C TRP A 34 -6.63 -4.17 3.95
N TYR A 35 -6.18 -4.11 5.20
CA TYR A 35 -6.29 -2.94 6.06
C TYR A 35 -4.95 -2.24 6.15
N GLU A 36 -4.94 -0.92 6.10
CA GLU A 36 -3.73 -0.14 6.30
C GLU A 36 -3.41 -0.06 7.80
N LEU A 37 -2.30 -0.64 8.20
CA LEU A 37 -1.78 -0.50 9.57
C LEU A 37 -1.13 0.86 9.78
N ALA A 38 -0.30 1.26 8.83
CA ALA A 38 0.44 2.51 8.87
C ALA A 38 0.85 2.95 7.47
N ARG A 39 1.13 4.24 7.33
CA ARG A 39 1.61 4.84 6.08
C ARG A 39 2.58 5.98 6.33
N TYR A 40 3.39 6.30 5.34
CA TYR A 40 3.91 7.65 5.22
C TYR A 40 2.77 8.59 4.85
N GLU A 41 2.62 9.70 5.59
CA GLU A 41 1.55 10.65 5.29
C GLU A 41 1.70 11.21 3.88
N ASN A 42 0.59 11.29 3.16
CA ASN A 42 0.55 11.76 1.80
C ASN A 42 -0.74 12.55 1.52
N ARG A 43 -0.73 13.33 0.45
CA ARG A 43 -1.83 14.24 0.12
C ARG A 43 -3.15 13.54 -0.22
N PHE A 44 -3.09 12.28 -0.67
CA PHE A 44 -4.28 11.54 -1.10
C PHE A 44 -5.06 10.97 0.09
N GLU A 45 -4.35 10.69 1.18
CA GLU A 45 -4.90 10.04 2.37
C GLU A 45 -4.94 10.96 3.59
N ARG A 46 -4.66 12.25 3.39
CA ARG A 46 -4.68 13.22 4.48
C ARG A 46 -6.04 13.20 5.19
N GLY A 47 -6.01 12.97 6.49
CA GLY A 47 -7.21 12.86 7.31
C GLY A 47 -7.97 11.54 7.20
N CYS A 48 -7.49 10.57 6.42
CA CYS A 48 -8.11 9.25 6.31
C CYS A 48 -7.80 8.36 7.51
N GLU A 49 -8.85 7.75 8.05
CA GLU A 49 -8.81 6.64 9.02
C GLU A 49 -9.64 5.47 8.49
N ALA A 50 -9.58 4.32 9.14
CA ALA A 50 -10.25 3.09 8.69
C ALA A 50 -9.98 2.79 7.21
N VAL A 51 -8.71 2.93 6.81
CA VAL A 51 -8.30 2.76 5.41
C VAL A 51 -8.24 1.29 5.04
N SER A 52 -8.89 0.95 3.94
CA SER A 52 -8.86 -0.39 3.36
C SER A 52 -8.62 -0.35 1.85
N ALA A 53 -8.11 -1.46 1.33
CA ALA A 53 -7.96 -1.69 -0.10
C ALA A 53 -8.51 -3.07 -0.45
N ASP A 54 -9.37 -3.14 -1.44
CA ASP A 54 -9.89 -4.39 -1.99
C ASP A 54 -9.33 -4.60 -3.40
N TYR A 55 -8.69 -5.75 -3.60
CA TYR A 55 -8.10 -6.13 -4.89
C TYR A 55 -8.81 -7.36 -5.46
N ALA A 56 -9.07 -7.35 -6.76
CA ALA A 56 -9.63 -8.49 -7.48
C ALA A 56 -9.06 -8.61 -8.89
N ILE A 57 -8.78 -9.83 -9.33
CA ILE A 57 -8.35 -10.09 -10.70
C ILE A 57 -9.54 -9.91 -11.62
N ARG A 58 -9.34 -9.16 -12.71
CA ARG A 58 -10.35 -8.93 -13.74
C ARG A 58 -10.17 -9.91 -14.88
N GLY A 59 -11.25 -10.11 -15.65
CA GLY A 59 -11.22 -10.97 -16.82
C GLY A 59 -10.28 -10.51 -17.95
N ASP A 60 -9.87 -9.22 -17.94
CA ASP A 60 -8.90 -8.66 -18.88
C ASP A 60 -7.43 -8.78 -18.41
N GLY A 61 -7.19 -9.48 -17.30
CA GLY A 61 -5.86 -9.66 -16.73
C GLY A 61 -5.37 -8.49 -15.87
N LEU A 62 -6.15 -7.43 -15.75
CA LEU A 62 -5.89 -6.33 -14.83
C LEU A 62 -6.36 -6.68 -13.42
N VAL A 63 -5.88 -5.91 -12.43
CA VAL A 63 -6.36 -5.98 -11.05
C VAL A 63 -7.25 -4.77 -10.79
N SER A 64 -8.47 -4.99 -10.33
CA SER A 64 -9.32 -3.92 -9.83
C SER A 64 -8.85 -3.51 -8.43
N VAL A 65 -8.92 -2.22 -8.15
CA VAL A 65 -8.50 -1.62 -6.89
C VAL A 65 -9.64 -0.76 -6.37
N VAL A 66 -10.13 -1.06 -5.17
CA VAL A 66 -11.08 -0.20 -4.47
C VAL A 66 -10.46 0.22 -3.15
N ASN A 67 -10.14 1.50 -3.03
CA ASN A 67 -9.64 2.08 -1.78
C ASN A 67 -10.76 2.81 -1.06
N ALA A 68 -10.84 2.66 0.25
CA ALA A 68 -11.85 3.30 1.06
C ALA A 68 -11.26 3.85 2.36
N CYS A 69 -11.86 4.90 2.88
CA CYS A 69 -11.53 5.46 4.19
C CYS A 69 -12.69 6.23 4.81
N ARG A 70 -12.53 6.60 6.09
CA ARG A 70 -13.32 7.62 6.77
C ARG A 70 -12.53 8.93 6.81
N GLU A 71 -13.10 10.03 6.34
CA GLU A 71 -12.43 11.33 6.32
C GLU A 71 -12.62 12.09 7.64
N GLY A 72 -11.52 12.58 8.21
CA GLY A 72 -11.53 13.39 9.42
C GLY A 72 -11.65 12.60 10.72
N GLY A 73 -11.61 11.26 10.67
CA GLY A 73 -11.68 10.38 11.81
C GLY A 73 -12.62 9.20 11.58
N LEU A 74 -12.69 8.28 12.55
CA LEU A 74 -13.50 7.06 12.44
C LEU A 74 -15.00 7.33 12.26
N SER A 75 -15.50 8.42 12.79
CA SER A 75 -16.91 8.84 12.64
C SER A 75 -17.16 9.71 11.41
N GLY A 76 -16.13 9.99 10.64
CA GLY A 76 -16.22 10.83 9.44
C GLY A 76 -16.95 10.17 8.27
N PRO A 77 -17.26 10.95 7.23
CA PRO A 77 -17.93 10.40 6.06
C PRO A 77 -17.08 9.34 5.35
N PHE A 78 -17.76 8.30 4.87
CA PHE A 78 -17.13 7.27 4.04
C PHE A 78 -16.76 7.83 2.68
N ARG A 79 -15.57 7.51 2.21
CA ARG A 79 -15.10 7.85 0.87
C ARG A 79 -14.43 6.63 0.24
N SER A 80 -14.68 6.42 -1.03
CA SER A 80 -14.01 5.38 -1.81
C SER A 80 -13.58 5.89 -3.17
N SER A 81 -12.57 5.25 -3.73
CA SER A 81 -12.16 5.46 -5.12
C SER A 81 -11.81 4.13 -5.77
N GLU A 82 -12.14 4.01 -7.04
CA GLU A 82 -11.89 2.82 -7.84
C GLU A 82 -10.77 3.09 -8.84
N GLY A 83 -9.93 2.12 -9.01
CA GLY A 83 -8.84 2.16 -9.96
C GLY A 83 -8.53 0.77 -10.49
N ARG A 84 -7.45 0.69 -11.23
CA ARG A 84 -6.97 -0.57 -11.79
C ARG A 84 -5.45 -0.59 -11.80
N ALA A 85 -4.90 -1.78 -11.72
CA ALA A 85 -3.47 -2.00 -11.79
C ALA A 85 -3.12 -3.02 -12.86
N LYS A 86 -1.96 -2.85 -13.44
CA LYS A 86 -1.36 -3.82 -14.36
C LYS A 86 -0.01 -4.28 -13.81
N ILE A 87 0.30 -5.55 -14.05
CA ILE A 87 1.56 -6.14 -13.67
C ILE A 87 2.68 -5.59 -14.55
N VAL A 88 3.80 -5.24 -13.94
CA VAL A 88 5.03 -4.98 -14.67
C VAL A 88 5.65 -6.34 -15.05
N PRO A 89 5.93 -6.58 -16.36
CA PRO A 89 6.55 -7.84 -16.79
C PRO A 89 7.87 -8.14 -16.08
N ASP A 90 8.15 -9.41 -15.88
CA ASP A 90 9.40 -9.91 -15.29
C ASP A 90 9.68 -9.40 -13.85
N SER A 91 8.62 -9.03 -13.13
CA SER A 91 8.73 -8.55 -11.74
C SER A 91 8.35 -9.60 -10.69
N GLY A 92 8.05 -10.83 -11.09
CA GLY A 92 7.49 -11.84 -10.20
C GLY A 92 6.12 -11.44 -9.64
N ASN A 93 5.35 -10.64 -10.38
CA ASN A 93 4.08 -10.05 -9.98
C ASN A 93 4.17 -9.11 -8.76
N ALA A 94 5.37 -8.69 -8.39
CA ALA A 94 5.57 -7.84 -7.21
C ALA A 94 5.61 -6.34 -7.53
N LYS A 95 5.68 -5.97 -8.80
CA LYS A 95 5.62 -4.57 -9.24
C LYS A 95 4.38 -4.35 -10.10
N LEU A 96 3.60 -3.35 -9.77
CA LEU A 96 2.41 -2.96 -10.49
C LEU A 96 2.45 -1.48 -10.84
N LYS A 97 1.75 -1.12 -11.90
CA LYS A 97 1.41 0.26 -12.25
C LYS A 97 -0.07 0.46 -12.00
N VAL A 98 -0.42 1.53 -11.30
CA VAL A 98 -1.79 1.83 -10.88
C VAL A 98 -2.33 3.05 -11.61
N SER A 99 -3.62 2.99 -11.97
CA SER A 99 -4.36 4.10 -12.58
C SER A 99 -5.69 4.31 -11.86
N PHE A 100 -5.99 5.56 -11.54
CA PHE A 100 -7.29 6.01 -11.06
C PHE A 100 -8.00 6.92 -12.07
N PHE A 101 -7.32 7.29 -13.17
CA PHE A 101 -7.86 8.19 -14.19
C PHE A 101 -7.49 7.72 -15.60
N GLY A 102 -8.49 7.28 -16.37
CA GLY A 102 -8.33 6.96 -17.78
C GLY A 102 -7.23 5.93 -18.07
N PRO A 103 -6.52 6.08 -19.20
CA PRO A 103 -5.50 5.10 -19.63
C PRO A 103 -4.13 5.31 -18.96
N PHE A 104 -3.97 6.26 -18.07
CA PHE A 104 -2.67 6.64 -17.50
C PHE A 104 -2.33 5.81 -16.27
N TYR A 105 -1.36 4.91 -16.39
CA TYR A 105 -0.81 4.07 -15.33
C TYR A 105 0.47 4.71 -14.78
N ILE A 106 0.32 5.77 -13.99
CA ILE A 106 1.43 6.62 -13.54
C ILE A 106 1.93 6.29 -12.13
N GLY A 107 1.16 5.54 -11.35
CA GLY A 107 1.53 5.18 -9.99
C GLY A 107 2.33 3.89 -9.94
N ASP A 108 3.40 3.87 -9.16
CA ASP A 108 4.13 2.65 -8.83
C ASP A 108 3.60 2.04 -7.55
N TYR A 109 3.43 0.72 -7.55
CA TYR A 109 3.02 -0.07 -6.41
C TYR A 109 3.91 -1.31 -6.35
N TRP A 110 4.90 -1.28 -5.46
CA TRP A 110 5.86 -2.36 -5.32
C TRP A 110 5.62 -3.10 -4.01
N VAL A 111 5.28 -4.36 -4.09
CA VAL A 111 5.24 -5.25 -2.93
C VAL A 111 6.69 -5.58 -2.56
N LEU A 112 7.24 -4.86 -1.61
CA LEU A 112 8.65 -4.97 -1.23
C LEU A 112 8.91 -6.23 -0.41
N ASP A 113 7.97 -6.59 0.43
CA ASP A 113 7.96 -7.83 1.17
C ASP A 113 6.55 -8.21 1.60
N ARG A 114 6.34 -9.47 1.91
CA ARG A 114 5.07 -10.00 2.37
C ARG A 114 5.26 -11.25 3.21
N ALA A 115 4.30 -11.57 4.06
CA ALA A 115 4.29 -12.83 4.80
C ALA A 115 4.16 -14.03 3.85
N ASP A 116 4.72 -15.15 4.22
CA ASP A 116 4.57 -16.40 3.44
C ASP A 116 3.12 -16.87 3.41
N ASP A 117 2.36 -16.61 4.47
CA ASP A 117 0.92 -16.86 4.56
C ASP A 117 0.03 -15.70 4.07
N TYR A 118 0.61 -14.64 3.53
CA TYR A 118 -0.10 -13.44 3.03
C TYR A 118 -0.92 -12.70 4.10
N THR A 119 -0.51 -12.74 5.35
CA THR A 119 -1.19 -12.00 6.44
C THR A 119 -0.77 -10.55 6.53
N TRP A 120 0.38 -10.18 5.99
CA TRP A 120 0.85 -8.79 5.90
C TRP A 120 1.62 -8.53 4.61
N SER A 121 1.70 -7.25 4.25
CA SER A 121 2.45 -6.76 3.08
C SER A 121 3.05 -5.39 3.36
N ILE A 122 4.26 -5.15 2.89
CA ILE A 122 4.92 -3.85 2.91
C ILE A 122 5.06 -3.37 1.47
N VAL A 123 4.48 -2.21 1.20
CA VAL A 123 4.37 -1.65 -0.15
C VAL A 123 5.07 -0.30 -0.20
N GLY A 124 5.83 -0.09 -1.25
CA GLY A 124 6.51 1.17 -1.52
C GLY A 124 6.55 1.50 -3.00
N GLU A 125 7.42 2.43 -3.35
CA GLU A 125 7.64 2.89 -4.72
C GLU A 125 9.12 3.34 -4.89
N PRO A 126 9.60 3.56 -6.14
CA PRO A 126 11.03 3.83 -6.39
C PRO A 126 11.62 5.07 -5.71
N GLY A 127 10.77 6.05 -5.38
CA GLY A 127 11.22 7.32 -4.81
C GLY A 127 11.44 7.31 -3.30
N GLY A 128 10.99 6.28 -2.58
CA GLY A 128 11.07 6.19 -1.12
C GLY A 128 10.21 7.21 -0.38
N ARG A 129 9.25 7.84 -1.07
CA ARG A 129 8.35 8.86 -0.50
C ARG A 129 7.05 8.30 0.03
N TYR A 130 6.67 7.13 -0.47
CA TYR A 130 5.45 6.43 -0.09
C TYR A 130 5.82 5.11 0.54
N LEU A 131 5.15 4.79 1.62
CA LEU A 131 5.27 3.52 2.31
C LEU A 131 3.92 3.18 2.93
N TRP A 132 3.48 1.94 2.74
CA TRP A 132 2.28 1.39 3.35
C TRP A 132 2.61 0.05 3.99
N ILE A 133 2.13 -0.15 5.21
CA ILE A 133 2.10 -1.45 5.86
C ILE A 133 0.66 -1.91 5.89
N LEU A 134 0.38 -3.04 5.26
CA LEU A 134 -0.95 -3.61 5.10
C LEU A 134 -1.05 -4.92 5.88
N THR A 135 -2.20 -5.17 6.47
CA THR A 135 -2.50 -6.39 7.23
C THR A 135 -3.87 -6.94 6.86
N ARG A 136 -4.04 -8.26 7.02
CA ARG A 136 -5.36 -8.89 6.86
C ARG A 136 -6.26 -8.66 8.07
N ASP A 137 -5.69 -8.48 9.24
CA ASP A 137 -6.40 -8.09 10.45
C ASP A 137 -6.38 -6.55 10.56
N ALA A 138 -7.55 -5.94 10.81
CA ALA A 138 -7.64 -4.49 11.00
C ALA A 138 -6.90 -4.02 12.26
N LYS A 139 -6.78 -4.89 13.26
CA LYS A 139 -6.16 -4.60 14.56
C LYS A 139 -5.18 -5.70 14.96
N PRO A 140 -4.03 -5.79 14.29
CA PRO A 140 -3.00 -6.74 14.70
C PRO A 140 -2.52 -6.43 16.13
N SER A 141 -1.98 -7.45 16.81
CA SER A 141 -1.44 -7.30 18.16
C SER A 141 -0.29 -6.28 18.21
N ALA A 142 0.03 -5.79 19.41
CA ALA A 142 1.15 -4.87 19.59
C ALA A 142 2.49 -5.49 19.14
N ASP A 143 2.68 -6.78 19.35
CA ASP A 143 3.89 -7.50 18.94
C ASP A 143 3.97 -7.61 17.42
N GLU A 144 2.85 -7.91 16.75
CA GLU A 144 2.80 -7.96 15.27
C GLU A 144 3.08 -6.57 14.67
N ARG A 145 2.50 -5.52 15.22
CA ARG A 145 2.77 -4.14 14.77
C ARG A 145 4.23 -3.78 14.93
N LYS A 146 4.82 -4.10 16.08
CA LYS A 146 6.24 -3.87 16.34
C LYS A 146 7.12 -4.63 15.34
N ALA A 147 6.83 -5.89 15.09
CA ALA A 147 7.57 -6.72 14.13
C ALA A 147 7.51 -6.15 12.71
N LEU A 148 6.36 -5.63 12.28
CA LEU A 148 6.19 -5.03 10.97
C LEU A 148 6.95 -3.70 10.83
N PHE A 149 6.97 -2.87 11.87
CA PHE A 149 7.79 -1.65 11.88
C PHE A 149 9.29 -1.99 11.82
N GLU A 150 9.74 -2.99 12.58
CA GLU A 150 11.12 -3.47 12.50
C GLU A 150 11.45 -4.02 11.10
N ARG A 151 10.51 -4.72 10.47
CA ARG A 151 10.71 -5.20 9.09
C ARG A 151 10.86 -4.03 8.11
N ALA A 152 10.02 -3.01 8.21
CA ALA A 152 10.14 -1.79 7.39
C ALA A 152 11.50 -1.10 7.62
N ARG A 153 11.95 -1.02 8.87
CA ARG A 153 13.28 -0.48 9.20
C ARG A 153 14.38 -1.31 8.54
N SER A 154 14.31 -2.62 8.59
CA SER A 154 15.31 -3.50 7.97
C SER A 154 15.37 -3.36 6.46
N LEU A 155 14.28 -2.90 5.83
CA LEU A 155 14.23 -2.57 4.40
C LEU A 155 14.82 -1.18 4.10
N GLY A 156 15.27 -0.44 5.11
CA GLY A 156 15.94 0.86 4.97
C GLY A 156 15.04 2.08 5.17
N TYR A 157 13.78 1.89 5.59
CA TYR A 157 12.86 3.00 5.80
C TYR A 157 13.02 3.65 7.17
N ASP A 158 12.85 4.97 7.20
CA ASP A 158 12.73 5.75 8.45
C ASP A 158 11.34 5.52 9.04
N VAL A 159 11.25 4.65 10.03
CA VAL A 159 9.97 4.29 10.66
C VAL A 159 9.40 5.41 11.55
N THR A 160 10.18 6.44 11.88
CA THR A 160 9.68 7.61 12.61
C THR A 160 8.71 8.45 11.78
N MET A 161 8.72 8.28 10.45
CA MET A 161 7.80 8.93 9.53
C MET A 161 6.46 8.19 9.38
N LEU A 162 6.36 6.96 9.89
CA LEU A 162 5.12 6.19 9.82
C LEU A 162 4.05 6.79 10.73
N ARG A 163 2.87 6.98 10.17
CA ARG A 163 1.64 7.32 10.89
C ARG A 163 0.75 6.09 10.96
N GLU A 164 0.40 5.67 12.15
CA GLU A 164 -0.55 4.57 12.32
C GLU A 164 -1.97 5.00 11.94
N THR A 165 -2.67 4.13 11.25
CA THR A 165 -4.06 4.30 10.85
C THR A 165 -4.97 3.67 11.90
N GLN A 166 -6.00 4.40 12.32
CA GLN A 166 -6.97 3.92 13.30
C GLN A 166 -8.04 3.08 12.59
N HIS A 167 -8.52 2.05 13.28
CA HIS A 167 -9.64 1.19 12.87
C HIS A 167 -10.64 1.05 14.01
N GLU A 168 -11.93 0.78 13.67
CA GLU A 168 -13.02 0.54 14.64
C GLU A 168 -12.84 -0.78 15.39
#